data_47fcd6c2efcdfb8a16e0ee5948b490aa
#
_entry.id   47fcd6c2efcdfb8a16e0ee5948b490aa
#
_cell.length_a   1.000
_cell.length_b   1.000
_cell.length_c   1.000
_cell.angle_alpha   90.00
_cell.angle_beta   90.00
_cell.angle_gamma   90.00
#
_symmetry.space_group_name_H-M   'P 1'
#
loop_
_entity.id
_entity.type
_entity.pdbx_description
1 polymer ?
#
loop_
_entity_poly.entity_id
_entity_poly.type
_entity_poly.pdbx_seq_one_letter_code
_entity_poly.pdbx_strand_id
1 'polypeptide(L)'
;MMKRLFIIGWVLCTTIYAQNNVATTSGAFLEIGPGARALGMGSAYVSVANDASTLYWNPAGMVNINNPEVQTFYSPWLVETQFYHNTAVVPLGGFGTIGASFTAVTMDEMMVRTVQDPEPNEYGERFNAGNLAIGLAFAKKLTDRFSFGFKTKFIQE
;
A
#
# COMPACT_ATOMS: atom_id res chain seq x y z
N MET A 1 -6.58 -4.21 -43.94
CA MET A 1 -6.81 -3.94 -42.51
C MET A 1 -6.28 -5.03 -41.58
N MET A 2 -6.55 -6.31 -41.82
CA MET A 2 -6.07 -7.45 -41.02
C MET A 2 -4.54 -7.55 -40.84
N LYS A 3 -3.74 -7.31 -41.86
CA LYS A 3 -2.26 -7.37 -41.76
C LYS A 3 -1.67 -6.34 -40.79
N ARG A 4 -2.29 -5.15 -40.66
CA ARG A 4 -1.85 -4.12 -39.71
C ARG A 4 -2.19 -4.44 -38.25
N LEU A 5 -3.31 -5.13 -38.02
CA LEU A 5 -3.67 -5.63 -36.69
C LEU A 5 -2.73 -6.75 -36.22
N PHE A 6 -2.27 -7.61 -37.14
CA PHE A 6 -1.32 -8.68 -36.82
C PHE A 6 0.06 -8.13 -36.42
N ILE A 7 0.51 -7.06 -37.08
CA ILE A 7 1.81 -6.40 -36.76
C ILE A 7 1.73 -5.71 -35.39
N ILE A 8 0.62 -5.05 -35.05
CA ILE A 8 0.41 -4.41 -33.74
C ILE A 8 0.35 -5.47 -32.62
N GLY A 9 -0.30 -6.61 -32.84
CA GLY A 9 -0.32 -7.73 -31.90
C GLY A 9 1.06 -8.33 -31.66
N TRP A 10 1.90 -8.43 -32.69
CA TRP A 10 3.26 -8.96 -32.62
C TRP A 10 4.23 -8.02 -31.89
N VAL A 11 4.12 -6.71 -32.09
CA VAL A 11 4.90 -5.68 -31.36
C VAL A 11 4.53 -5.63 -29.89
N LEU A 12 3.28 -5.84 -29.50
CA LEU A 12 2.86 -5.91 -28.11
C LEU A 12 3.36 -7.17 -27.38
N CYS A 13 3.55 -8.29 -28.09
CA CYS A 13 4.09 -9.53 -27.49
C CYS A 13 5.61 -9.49 -27.22
N THR A 14 6.38 -8.63 -27.88
CA THR A 14 7.85 -8.62 -27.74
C THR A 14 8.35 -7.82 -26.53
N THR A 15 7.49 -7.15 -25.79
CA THR A 15 7.87 -6.30 -24.64
C THR A 15 7.74 -6.98 -23.28
N ILE A 16 7.37 -8.26 -23.23
CA ILE A 16 7.28 -9.00 -21.96
C ILE A 16 8.64 -9.63 -21.66
N TYR A 17 9.57 -8.84 -21.18
CA TYR A 17 10.77 -9.37 -20.51
C TYR A 17 10.39 -9.63 -19.04
N ALA A 18 10.29 -10.90 -18.67
CA ALA A 18 10.23 -11.29 -17.26
C ALA A 18 11.61 -11.00 -16.64
N GLN A 19 11.72 -9.93 -15.86
CA GLN A 19 12.91 -9.66 -15.07
C GLN A 19 12.84 -10.50 -13.79
N ASN A 20 13.84 -11.36 -13.59
CA ASN A 20 14.04 -12.04 -12.32
C ASN A 20 14.64 -11.05 -11.30
N ASN A 21 13.79 -10.24 -10.70
CA ASN A 21 14.16 -9.33 -9.62
C ASN A 21 13.97 -10.05 -8.28
N VAL A 22 14.88 -10.94 -7.96
CA VAL A 22 14.93 -11.56 -6.62
C VAL A 22 15.44 -10.51 -5.64
N ALA A 23 14.63 -10.18 -4.63
CA ALA A 23 14.92 -9.22 -3.54
C ALA A 23 15.14 -7.75 -3.97
N THR A 24 14.68 -7.32 -5.14
CA THR A 24 14.78 -5.93 -5.61
C THR A 24 13.40 -5.28 -5.80
N THR A 25 12.35 -5.84 -5.22
CA THR A 25 10.99 -5.27 -5.31
C THR A 25 10.90 -4.06 -4.41
N SER A 26 10.90 -2.87 -5.02
CA SER A 26 10.63 -1.62 -4.31
C SER A 26 9.20 -1.61 -3.76
N GLY A 27 9.01 -1.08 -2.56
CA GLY A 27 7.69 -0.94 -1.95
C GLY A 27 7.06 -2.22 -1.42
N ALA A 28 7.82 -3.30 -1.18
CA ALA A 28 7.30 -4.57 -0.67
C ALA A 28 6.48 -4.41 0.64
N PHE A 29 6.82 -3.43 1.48
CA PHE A 29 6.06 -3.13 2.69
C PHE A 29 4.61 -2.67 2.42
N LEU A 30 4.32 -2.21 1.21
CA LEU A 30 2.97 -1.82 0.80
C LEU A 30 2.06 -3.02 0.48
N GLU A 31 2.60 -4.23 0.44
CA GLU A 31 1.81 -5.46 0.30
C GLU A 31 1.23 -5.92 1.64
N ILE A 32 1.72 -5.36 2.76
CA ILE A 32 1.15 -5.62 4.08
C ILE A 32 -0.24 -4.96 4.15
N GLY A 33 -1.28 -5.78 4.07
CA GLY A 33 -2.66 -5.31 4.12
C GLY A 33 -3.05 -4.84 5.52
N PRO A 34 -3.51 -3.59 5.71
CA PRO A 34 -4.01 -3.13 6.99
C PRO A 34 -5.42 -3.62 7.28
N GLY A 35 -5.73 -3.73 8.57
CA GLY A 35 -7.07 -4.01 9.05
C GLY A 35 -7.28 -5.48 9.46
N ALA A 36 -7.59 -5.69 10.75
CA ALA A 36 -7.83 -7.02 11.30
C ALA A 36 -8.97 -7.77 10.59
N ARG A 37 -10.01 -7.04 10.18
CA ARG A 37 -11.14 -7.61 9.43
C ARG A 37 -10.71 -8.12 8.06
N ALA A 38 -9.91 -7.35 7.33
CA ALA A 38 -9.40 -7.74 6.02
C ALA A 38 -8.46 -8.96 6.12
N LEU A 39 -7.57 -8.96 7.11
CA LEU A 39 -6.66 -10.08 7.37
C LEU A 39 -7.42 -11.34 7.77
N GLY A 40 -8.45 -11.22 8.62
CA GLY A 40 -9.32 -12.34 9.00
C GLY A 40 -10.10 -12.94 7.83
N MET A 41 -10.30 -12.18 6.75
CA MET A 41 -10.90 -12.66 5.49
C MET A 41 -9.86 -13.14 4.48
N GLY A 42 -8.59 -13.36 4.90
CA GLY A 42 -7.51 -13.75 3.99
C GLY A 42 -7.21 -12.71 2.92
N SER A 43 -7.37 -11.42 3.25
CA SER A 43 -7.22 -10.28 2.32
C SER A 43 -8.26 -10.20 1.18
N ALA A 44 -9.32 -11.00 1.21
CA ALA A 44 -10.43 -10.95 0.26
C ALA A 44 -11.39 -9.80 0.59
N TYR A 45 -10.88 -8.56 0.67
CA TYR A 45 -11.62 -7.40 1.21
C TYR A 45 -11.99 -6.34 0.16
N VAL A 46 -11.42 -6.40 -1.03
CA VAL A 46 -11.54 -5.38 -2.09
C VAL A 46 -12.99 -5.03 -2.43
N SER A 47 -13.88 -6.03 -2.47
CA SER A 47 -15.29 -5.85 -2.85
C SER A 47 -16.21 -5.50 -1.68
N VAL A 48 -15.80 -5.78 -0.45
CA VAL A 48 -16.65 -5.58 0.75
C VAL A 48 -16.16 -4.44 1.64
N ALA A 49 -15.08 -3.77 1.25
CA ALA A 49 -14.52 -2.64 1.98
C ALA A 49 -15.56 -1.50 2.06
N ASN A 50 -15.95 -1.12 3.28
CA ASN A 50 -16.98 -0.12 3.55
C ASN A 50 -16.66 0.79 4.75
N ASP A 51 -15.38 0.87 5.13
CA ASP A 51 -14.82 1.71 6.17
C ASP A 51 -13.58 2.47 5.64
N ALA A 52 -12.89 3.25 6.47
CA ALA A 52 -11.75 4.05 6.04
C ALA A 52 -10.59 3.20 5.45
N SER A 53 -10.49 1.89 5.79
CA SER A 53 -9.48 0.99 5.19
C SER A 53 -9.70 0.76 3.70
N THR A 54 -10.88 1.07 3.18
CA THR A 54 -11.21 1.04 1.76
C THR A 54 -10.23 1.87 0.91
N LEU A 55 -9.66 2.92 1.49
CA LEU A 55 -8.64 3.73 0.84
C LEU A 55 -7.41 2.89 0.46
N TYR A 56 -7.07 1.86 1.23
CA TYR A 56 -6.01 0.92 0.88
C TYR A 56 -6.47 -0.10 -0.15
N TRP A 57 -7.61 -0.77 0.10
CA TRP A 57 -8.06 -1.94 -0.64
C TRP A 57 -8.74 -1.60 -1.96
N ASN A 58 -9.62 -0.60 -1.96
CA ASN A 58 -10.40 -0.18 -3.14
C ASN A 58 -10.83 1.29 -2.99
N PRO A 59 -10.06 2.25 -3.49
CA PRO A 59 -10.39 3.66 -3.34
C PRO A 59 -11.79 4.04 -3.85
N ALA A 60 -12.32 3.34 -4.87
CA ALA A 60 -13.67 3.61 -5.37
C ALA A 60 -14.76 3.33 -4.34
N GLY A 61 -14.50 2.42 -3.38
CA GLY A 61 -15.42 2.11 -2.29
C GLY A 61 -15.60 3.25 -1.28
N MET A 62 -14.71 4.24 -1.25
CA MET A 62 -14.83 5.40 -0.35
C MET A 62 -16.14 6.17 -0.53
N VAL A 63 -16.80 6.07 -1.69
CA VAL A 63 -18.08 6.72 -1.94
C VAL A 63 -19.23 6.19 -1.07
N ASN A 64 -19.05 5.03 -0.44
CA ASN A 64 -20.02 4.41 0.45
C ASN A 64 -19.92 4.91 1.91
N ILE A 65 -18.87 5.70 2.19
CA ILE A 65 -18.65 6.29 3.51
C ILE A 65 -19.47 7.59 3.60
N ASN A 66 -20.40 7.63 4.54
CA ASN A 66 -21.34 8.77 4.67
C ASN A 66 -20.85 9.84 5.65
N ASN A 67 -19.99 9.49 6.59
CA ASN A 67 -19.45 10.40 7.61
C ASN A 67 -17.92 10.41 7.54
N PRO A 68 -17.27 11.49 7.98
CA PRO A 68 -15.82 11.47 8.12
C PRO A 68 -15.36 10.33 9.03
N GLU A 69 -14.38 9.55 8.58
CA GLU A 69 -13.82 8.42 9.30
C GLU A 69 -12.31 8.53 9.37
N VAL A 70 -11.77 8.18 10.52
CA VAL A 70 -10.34 7.99 10.74
C VAL A 70 -10.12 6.59 11.29
N GLN A 71 -9.16 5.88 10.73
CA GLN A 71 -8.79 4.55 11.19
C GLN A 71 -7.29 4.46 11.38
N THR A 72 -6.89 3.89 12.51
CA THR A 72 -5.49 3.58 12.84
C THR A 72 -5.35 2.08 12.96
N PHE A 73 -4.34 1.56 12.31
CA PHE A 73 -3.93 0.16 12.42
C PHE A 73 -2.47 0.08 12.83
N TYR A 74 -2.20 -0.71 13.86
CA TYR A 74 -0.86 -1.02 14.35
C TYR A 74 -0.71 -2.52 14.45
N SER A 75 0.42 -3.04 14.00
CA SER A 75 0.74 -4.45 14.14
C SER A 75 2.25 -4.64 14.35
N PRO A 76 2.66 -5.34 15.41
CA PRO A 76 3.99 -5.92 15.44
C PRO A 76 4.15 -6.84 14.22
N TRP A 77 5.27 -6.72 13.54
CA TRP A 77 5.56 -7.49 12.34
C TRP A 77 6.80 -8.36 12.53
N LEU A 78 7.29 -8.97 11.46
CA LEU A 78 8.43 -9.88 11.52
C LEU A 78 9.71 -9.17 11.94
N VAL A 79 10.60 -9.87 12.68
CA VAL A 79 11.95 -9.40 13.04
C VAL A 79 11.92 -8.04 13.74
N GLU A 80 11.10 -7.92 14.81
CA GLU A 80 10.98 -6.71 15.63
C GLU A 80 10.60 -5.44 14.85
N THR A 81 10.10 -5.58 13.63
CA THR A 81 9.55 -4.46 12.87
C THR A 81 8.15 -4.12 13.32
N GLN A 82 7.75 -2.89 13.11
CA GLN A 82 6.45 -2.37 13.52
C GLN A 82 5.76 -1.75 12.30
N PHE A 83 4.54 -2.18 12.04
CA PHE A 83 3.72 -1.69 10.94
C PHE A 83 2.65 -0.73 11.44
N TYR A 84 2.62 0.46 10.88
CA TYR A 84 1.63 1.50 11.14
C TYR A 84 0.89 1.86 9.87
N HIS A 85 -0.44 1.93 9.94
CA HIS A 85 -1.25 2.41 8.85
C HIS A 85 -2.38 3.29 9.37
N ASN A 86 -2.41 4.54 8.95
CA ASN A 86 -3.42 5.51 9.32
C ASN A 86 -4.14 5.97 8.07
N THR A 87 -5.46 6.05 8.13
CA THR A 87 -6.31 6.56 7.05
C THR A 87 -7.32 7.54 7.58
N ALA A 88 -7.59 8.56 6.78
CA ALA A 88 -8.68 9.49 7.00
C ALA A 88 -9.46 9.64 5.70
N VAL A 89 -10.77 9.56 5.78
CA VAL A 89 -11.67 9.68 4.63
C VAL A 89 -12.76 10.70 4.97
N VAL A 90 -12.99 11.64 4.06
CA VAL A 90 -13.97 12.72 4.24
C VAL A 90 -14.89 12.78 3.02
N PRO A 91 -16.18 12.48 3.17
CA PRO A 91 -17.15 12.67 2.10
C PRO A 91 -17.46 14.18 1.92
N LEU A 92 -17.43 14.64 0.67
CA LEU A 92 -17.71 16.02 0.26
C LEU A 92 -19.08 16.14 -0.45
N GLY A 93 -20.00 15.23 -0.14
CA GLY A 93 -21.33 15.20 -0.76
C GLY A 93 -21.25 14.97 -2.28
N GLY A 94 -21.95 15.79 -3.04
CA GLY A 94 -22.00 15.67 -4.50
C GLY A 94 -20.66 15.83 -5.25
N PHE A 95 -19.64 16.37 -4.61
CA PHE A 95 -18.31 16.49 -5.21
C PHE A 95 -17.56 15.16 -5.24
N GLY A 96 -17.82 14.27 -4.30
CA GLY A 96 -17.13 12.99 -4.15
C GLY A 96 -16.57 12.80 -2.75
N THR A 97 -15.60 11.93 -2.60
CA THR A 97 -14.97 11.61 -1.32
C THR A 97 -13.46 11.71 -1.47
N ILE A 98 -12.81 12.39 -0.55
CA ILE A 98 -11.34 12.47 -0.48
C ILE A 98 -10.83 11.60 0.66
N GLY A 99 -9.60 11.14 0.51
CA GLY A 99 -8.94 10.37 1.56
C GLY A 99 -7.44 10.60 1.57
N ALA A 100 -6.86 10.46 2.74
CA ALA A 100 -5.43 10.48 2.95
C ALA A 100 -4.99 9.24 3.72
N SER A 101 -3.81 8.73 3.43
CA SER A 101 -3.22 7.60 4.14
C SER A 101 -1.76 7.84 4.46
N PHE A 102 -1.33 7.30 5.58
CA PHE A 102 0.04 7.27 6.05
C PHE A 102 0.38 5.83 6.41
N THR A 103 1.41 5.27 5.79
CA THR A 103 1.90 3.93 6.08
C THR A 103 3.36 4.02 6.45
N ALA A 104 3.75 3.41 7.54
CA ALA A 104 5.15 3.32 7.94
C ALA A 104 5.48 1.91 8.43
N VAL A 105 6.66 1.45 8.08
CA VAL A 105 7.30 0.30 8.70
C VAL A 105 8.59 0.79 9.33
N THR A 106 8.74 0.56 10.60
CA THR A 106 9.94 0.93 11.36
C THR A 106 10.58 -0.31 11.96
N MET A 107 11.87 -0.29 12.09
CA MET A 107 12.66 -1.31 12.75
C MET A 107 13.45 -0.65 13.88
N ASP A 108 13.53 -1.32 15.01
CA ASP A 108 14.37 -0.88 16.10
C ASP A 108 15.85 -0.94 15.71
N GLU A 109 16.68 -0.16 16.39
CA GLU A 109 18.12 -0.11 16.11
C GLU A 109 18.76 -1.48 16.34
N MET A 110 19.45 -1.98 15.33
CA MET A 110 20.22 -3.21 15.39
C MET A 110 21.72 -2.93 15.39
N MET A 111 22.48 -3.74 16.13
CA MET A 111 23.95 -3.66 16.11
C MET A 111 24.50 -4.22 14.81
N VAL A 112 25.43 -3.51 14.21
CA VAL A 112 26.20 -4.00 13.06
C VAL A 112 27.11 -5.12 13.52
N ARG A 113 26.91 -6.31 13.00
CA ARG A 113 27.78 -7.49 13.24
C ARG A 113 28.62 -7.75 12.00
N THR A 114 29.93 -7.85 12.20
CA THR A 114 30.87 -8.14 11.12
C THR A 114 31.57 -9.48 11.36
N VAL A 115 32.25 -9.99 10.35
CA VAL A 115 33.04 -11.23 10.49
C VAL A 115 34.20 -11.04 11.47
N GLN A 116 34.70 -9.81 11.59
CA GLN A 116 35.79 -9.43 12.50
C GLN A 116 35.30 -9.18 13.93
N ASP A 117 34.03 -8.71 14.07
CA ASP A 117 33.38 -8.44 15.36
C ASP A 117 31.95 -9.00 15.33
N PRO A 118 31.78 -10.30 15.60
CA PRO A 118 30.47 -10.95 15.59
C PRO A 118 29.61 -10.63 16.81
N GLU A 119 30.20 -10.17 17.90
CA GLU A 119 29.53 -9.76 19.13
C GLU A 119 30.03 -8.37 19.57
N PRO A 120 29.61 -7.31 18.84
CA PRO A 120 30.02 -5.95 19.18
C PRO A 120 29.55 -5.58 20.60
N ASN A 121 30.38 -4.79 21.28
CA ASN A 121 30.02 -4.27 22.60
C ASN A 121 28.88 -3.23 22.49
N GLU A 122 28.34 -2.79 23.61
CA GLU A 122 27.22 -1.84 23.71
C GLU A 122 27.45 -0.51 22.95
N TYR A 123 28.69 -0.14 22.67
CA TYR A 123 29.10 1.05 21.92
C TYR A 123 29.33 0.78 20.43
N GLY A 124 29.00 -0.43 19.94
CA GLY A 124 29.14 -0.81 18.54
C GLY A 124 28.25 0.05 17.61
N GLU A 125 28.62 0.07 16.35
CA GLU A 125 27.84 0.74 15.30
C GLU A 125 26.43 0.15 15.22
N ARG A 126 25.44 1.00 15.08
CA ARG A 126 24.01 0.60 14.97
C ARG A 126 23.43 1.11 13.67
N PHE A 127 22.48 0.37 13.14
CA PHE A 127 21.68 0.79 11.99
C PHE A 127 20.19 0.61 12.29
N ASN A 128 19.38 1.40 11.66
CA ASN A 128 17.93 1.25 11.60
C ASN A 128 17.49 1.29 10.13
N ALA A 129 16.31 0.77 9.88
CA ALA A 129 15.67 0.88 8.58
C ALA A 129 14.20 1.26 8.79
N GLY A 130 13.68 2.02 7.86
CA GLY A 130 12.28 2.41 7.90
C GLY A 130 11.79 2.82 6.53
N ASN A 131 10.56 2.45 6.23
CA ASN A 131 9.88 2.73 4.99
C ASN A 131 8.65 3.58 5.28
N LEU A 132 8.40 4.55 4.43
CA LEU A 132 7.31 5.50 4.57
C LEU A 132 6.53 5.62 3.27
N ALA A 133 5.19 5.65 3.36
CA ALA A 133 4.35 6.00 2.24
C ALA A 133 3.22 6.94 2.67
N ILE A 134 3.06 8.03 1.93
CA ILE A 134 1.95 8.96 2.08
C ILE A 134 1.08 8.87 0.84
N GLY A 135 -0.22 8.67 1.01
CA GLY A 135 -1.16 8.54 -0.09
C GLY A 135 -2.28 9.54 -0.02
N LEU A 136 -2.71 10.02 -1.18
CA LEU A 136 -3.92 10.80 -1.37
C LEU A 136 -4.83 10.08 -2.34
N ALA A 137 -6.13 10.09 -2.06
CA ALA A 137 -7.13 9.44 -2.90
C ALA A 137 -8.35 10.31 -3.10
N PHE A 138 -9.00 10.09 -4.23
CA PHE A 138 -10.28 10.69 -4.56
C PHE A 138 -11.20 9.63 -5.16
N ALA A 139 -12.47 9.66 -4.78
CA ALA A 139 -13.49 8.79 -5.35
C ALA A 139 -14.76 9.58 -5.66
N LYS A 140 -15.46 9.14 -6.71
CA LYS A 140 -16.74 9.73 -7.10
C LYS A 140 -17.70 8.66 -7.60
N LYS A 141 -18.93 8.74 -7.13
CA LYS A 141 -20.05 7.96 -7.62
C LYS A 141 -20.57 8.60 -8.91
N LEU A 142 -20.53 7.85 -10.00
CA LEU A 142 -21.01 8.32 -11.31
C LEU A 142 -22.44 7.87 -11.59
N THR A 143 -22.80 6.65 -11.18
CA THR A 143 -24.15 6.09 -11.25
C THR A 143 -24.43 5.29 -9.99
N ASP A 144 -25.65 4.82 -9.78
CA ASP A 144 -25.99 3.99 -8.62
C ASP A 144 -25.23 2.67 -8.56
N ARG A 145 -24.69 2.22 -9.69
CA ARG A 145 -23.96 0.95 -9.81
C ARG A 145 -22.48 1.11 -10.15
N PHE A 146 -22.04 2.34 -10.42
CA PHE A 146 -20.69 2.57 -10.85
C PHE A 146 -20.07 3.76 -10.13
N SER A 147 -18.95 3.51 -9.49
CA SER A 147 -18.08 4.52 -8.88
C SER A 147 -16.66 4.32 -9.38
N PHE A 148 -15.92 5.39 -9.43
CA PHE A 148 -14.51 5.33 -9.73
C PHE A 148 -13.70 6.00 -8.62
N GLY A 149 -12.47 5.55 -8.43
CA GLY A 149 -11.52 6.14 -7.50
C GLY A 149 -10.12 5.99 -8.02
N PHE A 150 -9.27 6.95 -7.68
CA PHE A 150 -7.85 6.85 -7.91
C PHE A 150 -7.09 7.20 -6.63
N LYS A 151 -5.86 6.72 -6.54
CA LYS A 151 -4.95 6.96 -5.43
C LYS A 151 -3.55 7.19 -5.96
N THR A 152 -2.88 8.19 -5.42
CA THR A 152 -1.46 8.43 -5.62
C THR A 152 -0.71 8.25 -4.32
N LYS A 153 0.52 7.75 -4.38
CA LYS A 153 1.39 7.55 -3.22
C LYS A 153 2.75 8.16 -3.48
N PHE A 154 3.28 8.82 -2.48
CA PHE A 154 4.71 9.13 -2.36
C PHE A 154 5.33 8.07 -1.44
N ILE A 155 6.43 7.45 -1.88
CA ILE A 155 7.09 6.34 -1.19
C ILE A 155 8.55 6.74 -0.96
N GLN A 156 9.03 6.46 0.24
CA GLN A 156 10.43 6.62 0.64
C GLN A 156 10.88 5.33 1.33
N GLU A 157 11.97 4.78 0.84
CA GLU A 157 12.67 3.61 1.37
C GLU A 157 14.09 3.96 1.77
#